data_f1f1451db35aa9ef85a00f677f77f1cf
#
_entry.id   f1f1451db35aa9ef85a00f677f77f1cf
#
_cell.length_a   1.000
_cell.length_b   1.000
_cell.length_c   1.000
_cell.angle_alpha   90.00
_cell.angle_beta   90.00
_cell.angle_gamma   90.00
#
_symmetry.space_group_name_H-M   'P 1'
#
loop_
_entity.id
_entity.type
_entity.pdbx_description
1 polymer ?
#
loop_
_entity_poly.entity_id
_entity_poly.type
_entity_poly.pdbx_seq_one_letter_code
_entity_poly.pdbx_strand_id
1 'polypeptide(L)'
;MKALRIYAGPAARKHIERHGLRPQDVRTIPGAAGGPKGLILGPLDRFIFGRWLTQSSQQVHLVGASIGAWRLSTACLADPDAAFERFEHDYVHQQFEVPPGQKRLSPSQLSDKFAQSLEDFYGGRIGEVLNHPRYRLHVVTSRGRHILGREGRARTPVGYLGAFATNSLHRKSLGAWLERCVFSTPGAALPFGTRDFRTRQHALSEANFNRVLQASCSIPFLLAAVHDIPGAPRGAYWDGGITDYHLHLDYQPTDDGIVLYPHFQQAVVPGWLDKGLRWRHKALSLIHI
;
A
#
# COMPACT_ATOMS: atom_id res chain seq x y z
N MET A 1 1.35 17.35 24.97
CA MET A 1 1.76 17.12 23.57
C MET A 1 0.52 16.93 22.72
N LYS A 2 0.42 17.55 21.53
CA LYS A 2 -0.67 17.26 20.59
C LYS A 2 -0.33 15.93 19.88
N ALA A 3 -1.14 14.89 20.09
CA ALA A 3 -0.92 13.56 19.52
C ALA A 3 -1.18 13.51 18.00
N LEU A 4 -1.99 14.40 17.46
CA LEU A 4 -2.36 14.47 16.05
C LEU A 4 -2.12 15.88 15.51
N ARG A 5 -1.62 15.97 14.27
CA ARG A 5 -1.50 17.21 13.50
C ARG A 5 -2.22 17.03 12.17
N ILE A 6 -3.03 18.01 11.80
CA ILE A 6 -3.74 18.03 10.52
C ILE A 6 -3.06 19.07 9.62
N TYR A 7 -2.67 18.62 8.44
CA TYR A 7 -2.16 19.46 7.35
C TYR A 7 -3.18 19.40 6.22
N ALA A 8 -3.63 20.54 5.76
CA ALA A 8 -4.61 20.64 4.69
C ALA A 8 -4.07 21.50 3.55
N GLY A 9 -4.20 21.02 2.32
CA GLY A 9 -3.97 21.82 1.11
C GLY A 9 -5.00 22.96 1.02
N PRO A 10 -4.77 23.97 0.17
CA PRO A 10 -5.61 25.19 0.14
C PRO A 10 -7.11 24.92 -0.04
N ALA A 11 -7.48 24.00 -0.95
CA ALA A 11 -8.87 23.64 -1.21
C ALA A 11 -9.50 22.92 -0.01
N ALA A 12 -8.84 21.88 0.49
CA ALA A 12 -9.30 21.13 1.66
C ALA A 12 -9.38 22.02 2.91
N ARG A 13 -8.40 22.91 3.10
CA ARG A 13 -8.41 23.87 4.21
C ARG A 13 -9.63 24.78 4.14
N LYS A 14 -9.91 25.39 2.98
CA LYS A 14 -11.08 26.26 2.78
C LYS A 14 -12.40 25.51 3.05
N HIS A 15 -12.48 24.24 2.64
CA HIS A 15 -13.66 23.40 2.90
C HIS A 15 -13.81 23.14 4.41
N ILE A 16 -12.72 22.71 5.08
CA ILE A 16 -12.72 22.38 6.51
C ILE A 16 -13.02 23.63 7.38
N GLU A 17 -12.51 24.79 7.01
CA GLU A 17 -12.79 26.06 7.73
C GLU A 17 -14.28 26.43 7.65
N ARG A 18 -14.98 26.08 6.58
CA ARG A 18 -16.39 26.42 6.39
C ARG A 18 -17.35 25.38 6.96
N HIS A 19 -17.00 24.09 6.83
CA HIS A 19 -17.94 22.98 7.04
C HIS A 19 -17.49 21.97 8.09
N GLY A 20 -16.25 22.09 8.60
CA GLY A 20 -15.58 21.05 9.36
C GLY A 20 -15.11 19.90 8.46
N LEU A 21 -14.42 18.93 9.04
CA LEU A 21 -14.08 17.67 8.38
C LEU A 21 -15.13 16.62 8.73
N ARG A 22 -15.90 16.17 7.74
CA ARG A 22 -17.03 15.26 7.94
C ARG A 22 -16.79 13.93 7.20
N PRO A 23 -17.34 12.80 7.68
CA PRO A 23 -17.21 11.49 7.04
C PRO A 23 -17.64 11.47 5.57
N GLN A 24 -18.72 12.17 5.25
CA GLN A 24 -19.25 12.24 3.89
C GLN A 24 -18.40 13.03 2.90
N ASP A 25 -17.40 13.77 3.37
CA ASP A 25 -16.50 14.53 2.51
C ASP A 25 -15.35 13.65 1.97
N VAL A 26 -15.09 12.50 2.60
CA VAL A 26 -13.95 11.63 2.25
C VAL A 26 -14.25 10.80 1.01
N ARG A 27 -13.36 10.86 0.03
CA ARG A 27 -13.44 10.06 -1.22
C ARG A 27 -12.30 9.07 -1.37
N THR A 28 -11.13 9.41 -0.84
CA THR A 28 -9.95 8.54 -0.99
C THR A 28 -9.13 8.54 0.30
N ILE A 29 -8.64 7.38 0.66
CA ILE A 29 -7.72 7.20 1.80
C ILE A 29 -6.48 6.44 1.31
N PRO A 30 -5.33 7.12 1.17
CA PRO A 30 -4.07 6.45 0.91
C PRO A 30 -3.51 5.77 2.17
N GLY A 31 -2.87 4.61 1.98
CA GLY A 31 -2.17 3.85 3.01
C GLY A 31 -0.70 3.64 2.63
N ALA A 32 0.19 4.45 3.20
CA ALA A 32 1.62 4.42 2.92
C ALA A 32 2.29 3.08 3.22
N ALA A 33 3.28 2.70 2.43
CA ALA A 33 4.26 1.70 2.79
C ALA A 33 5.14 2.19 3.96
N GLY A 34 5.73 1.28 4.72
CA GLY A 34 6.59 1.68 5.85
C GLY A 34 6.89 0.58 6.85
N GLY A 35 6.37 -0.63 6.63
CA GLY A 35 6.50 -1.77 7.55
C GLY A 35 5.94 -1.43 8.93
N PRO A 36 6.65 -1.77 10.03
CA PRO A 36 6.13 -1.60 11.41
C PRO A 36 5.66 -0.17 11.75
N LYS A 37 6.16 0.86 11.05
CA LYS A 37 5.73 2.25 11.29
C LYS A 37 4.23 2.46 11.04
N GLY A 38 3.63 1.64 10.17
CA GLY A 38 2.19 1.68 9.91
C GLY A 38 1.33 1.37 11.12
N LEU A 39 1.84 0.57 12.07
CA LEU A 39 1.10 0.17 13.26
C LEU A 39 0.81 1.32 14.22
N ILE A 40 1.61 2.39 14.21
CA ILE A 40 1.34 3.58 15.04
C ILE A 40 -0.01 4.23 14.72
N LEU A 41 -0.55 3.95 13.53
CA LEU A 41 -1.85 4.44 13.09
C LEU A 41 -3.03 3.60 13.57
N GLY A 42 -2.80 2.45 14.23
CA GLY A 42 -3.84 1.52 14.63
C GLY A 42 -4.99 2.15 15.41
N PRO A 43 -4.76 2.92 16.49
CA PRO A 43 -5.84 3.60 17.20
C PRO A 43 -6.61 4.59 16.31
N LEU A 44 -5.92 5.26 15.37
CA LEU A 44 -6.55 6.16 14.41
C LEU A 44 -7.36 5.40 13.36
N ASP A 45 -6.85 4.27 12.88
CA ASP A 45 -7.55 3.40 11.92
C ASP A 45 -8.84 2.83 12.54
N ARG A 46 -8.79 2.33 13.78
CA ARG A 46 -9.98 1.86 14.51
C ARG A 46 -11.02 2.98 14.67
N PHE A 47 -10.58 4.18 15.00
CA PHE A 47 -11.49 5.34 15.06
C PHE A 47 -12.09 5.68 13.70
N ILE A 48 -11.24 5.79 12.65
CA ILE A 48 -11.70 6.19 11.30
C ILE A 48 -12.67 5.16 10.73
N PHE A 49 -12.27 3.87 10.70
CA PHE A 49 -13.03 2.84 10.00
C PHE A 49 -14.11 2.20 10.86
N GLY A 50 -13.88 2.07 12.17
CA GLY A 50 -14.84 1.44 13.09
C GLY A 50 -15.93 2.39 13.60
N ARG A 51 -15.68 3.71 13.62
CA ARG A 51 -16.62 4.66 14.24
C ARG A 51 -16.97 5.85 13.36
N TRP A 52 -15.97 6.54 12.82
CA TRP A 52 -16.20 7.83 12.18
C TRP A 52 -16.79 7.68 10.77
N LEU A 53 -16.18 6.90 9.90
CA LEU A 53 -16.67 6.68 8.54
C LEU A 53 -17.98 5.88 8.50
N THR A 54 -18.34 5.14 9.56
CA THR A 54 -19.62 4.42 9.61
C THR A 54 -20.83 5.36 9.60
N GLN A 55 -20.62 6.65 9.92
CA GLN A 55 -21.65 7.68 9.89
C GLN A 55 -21.97 8.18 8.47
N SER A 56 -21.34 7.65 7.43
CA SER A 56 -21.56 8.02 6.05
C SER A 56 -21.80 6.79 5.18
N SER A 57 -22.67 6.89 4.19
CA SER A 57 -22.86 5.88 3.14
C SER A 57 -21.98 6.11 1.91
N GLN A 58 -21.13 7.14 1.92
CA GLN A 58 -20.33 7.54 0.79
C GLN A 58 -19.33 6.44 0.38
N GLN A 59 -19.16 6.24 -0.92
CA GLN A 59 -18.12 5.37 -1.45
C GLN A 59 -16.73 5.99 -1.22
N VAL A 60 -15.78 5.18 -0.78
CA VAL A 60 -14.40 5.62 -0.50
C VAL A 60 -13.41 4.67 -1.19
N HIS A 61 -12.46 5.24 -1.91
CA HIS A 61 -11.34 4.51 -2.49
C HIS A 61 -10.21 4.36 -1.45
N LEU A 62 -9.77 3.13 -1.22
CA LEU A 62 -8.69 2.79 -0.33
C LEU A 62 -7.47 2.37 -1.18
N VAL A 63 -6.41 3.18 -1.20
CA VAL A 63 -5.23 2.93 -2.04
C VAL A 63 -4.06 2.59 -1.16
N GLY A 64 -3.59 1.34 -1.17
CA GLY A 64 -2.56 0.87 -0.26
C GLY A 64 -1.33 0.27 -0.95
N ALA A 65 -0.15 0.45 -0.33
CA ALA A 65 1.09 -0.23 -0.67
C ALA A 65 1.72 -0.84 0.59
N SER A 66 2.22 -2.08 0.48
CA SER A 66 2.89 -2.77 1.59
C SER A 66 2.01 -2.86 2.85
N ILE A 67 2.49 -2.49 4.02
CA ILE A 67 1.70 -2.44 5.26
C ILE A 67 0.42 -1.59 5.10
N GLY A 68 0.45 -0.56 4.26
CA GLY A 68 -0.73 0.26 3.96
C GLY A 68 -1.80 -0.52 3.20
N ALA A 69 -1.41 -1.41 2.29
CA ALA A 69 -2.35 -2.29 1.62
C ALA A 69 -2.98 -3.29 2.60
N TRP A 70 -2.19 -3.86 3.50
CA TRP A 70 -2.70 -4.76 4.53
C TRP A 70 -3.69 -4.05 5.47
N ARG A 71 -3.30 -2.89 6.02
CA ARG A 71 -4.19 -2.07 6.86
C ARG A 71 -5.52 -1.74 6.18
N LEU A 72 -5.48 -1.28 4.93
CA LEU A 72 -6.70 -0.90 4.20
C LEU A 72 -7.55 -2.10 3.77
N SER A 73 -6.95 -3.26 3.54
CA SER A 73 -7.69 -4.52 3.36
C SER A 73 -8.40 -4.94 4.65
N THR A 74 -7.73 -4.76 5.80
CA THR A 74 -8.31 -5.02 7.13
C THR A 74 -9.53 -4.13 7.40
N ALA A 75 -9.48 -2.86 6.97
CA ALA A 75 -10.60 -1.93 7.07
C ALA A 75 -11.87 -2.36 6.30
N CYS A 76 -11.72 -3.26 5.32
CA CYS A 76 -12.84 -3.78 4.53
C CYS A 76 -13.53 -4.99 5.17
N LEU A 77 -13.07 -5.48 6.31
CA LEU A 77 -13.72 -6.59 7.01
C LEU A 77 -14.96 -6.12 7.76
N ALA A 78 -15.92 -7.04 8.00
CA ALA A 78 -17.23 -6.72 8.56
C ALA A 78 -17.17 -6.03 9.93
N ASP A 79 -16.21 -6.41 10.77
CA ASP A 79 -15.88 -5.73 12.04
C ASP A 79 -14.45 -5.16 11.96
N PRO A 80 -14.29 -3.91 11.53
CA PRO A 80 -12.98 -3.29 11.39
C PRO A 80 -12.25 -3.11 12.74
N ASP A 81 -12.96 -2.82 13.83
CA ASP A 81 -12.35 -2.57 15.13
C ASP A 81 -11.65 -3.85 15.65
N ALA A 82 -12.37 -4.98 15.71
CA ALA A 82 -11.81 -6.28 16.05
C ALA A 82 -10.74 -6.77 15.06
N ALA A 83 -10.93 -6.49 13.75
CA ALA A 83 -9.97 -6.88 12.73
C ALA A 83 -8.65 -6.12 12.87
N PHE A 84 -8.67 -4.83 13.17
CA PHE A 84 -7.46 -4.04 13.43
C PHE A 84 -6.76 -4.48 14.73
N GLU A 85 -7.51 -4.78 15.79
CA GLU A 85 -6.94 -5.30 17.04
C GLU A 85 -6.20 -6.62 16.80
N ARG A 86 -6.82 -7.56 16.06
CA ARG A 86 -6.19 -8.81 15.66
C ARG A 86 -4.96 -8.56 14.78
N PHE A 87 -5.06 -7.68 13.80
CA PHE A 87 -3.95 -7.33 12.90
C PHE A 87 -2.74 -6.81 13.67
N GLU A 88 -2.95 -5.88 14.62
CA GLU A 88 -1.89 -5.33 15.46
C GLU A 88 -1.27 -6.41 16.33
N HIS A 89 -2.11 -7.24 17.00
CA HIS A 89 -1.66 -8.34 17.83
C HIS A 89 -0.81 -9.33 17.02
N ASP A 90 -1.34 -9.83 15.91
CA ASP A 90 -0.66 -10.84 15.09
C ASP A 90 0.66 -10.30 14.53
N TYR A 91 0.69 -9.04 14.09
CA TYR A 91 1.91 -8.41 13.57
C TYR A 91 3.00 -8.24 14.64
N VAL A 92 2.63 -7.82 15.85
CA VAL A 92 3.59 -7.59 16.95
C VAL A 92 4.09 -8.89 17.55
N HIS A 93 3.23 -9.91 17.65
CA HIS A 93 3.57 -11.19 18.28
C HIS A 93 4.03 -12.24 17.27
N GLN A 94 4.15 -11.91 15.99
CA GLN A 94 4.63 -12.83 14.96
C GLN A 94 6.06 -13.27 15.25
N GLN A 95 6.21 -14.56 15.61
CA GLN A 95 7.51 -15.19 15.83
C GLN A 95 7.76 -16.21 14.72
N PHE A 96 8.90 -16.09 14.10
CA PHE A 96 9.35 -17.04 13.10
C PHE A 96 10.46 -17.91 13.66
N GLU A 97 10.13 -19.15 14.02
CA GLU A 97 11.14 -20.12 14.44
C GLU A 97 12.13 -20.37 13.30
N VAL A 98 13.41 -20.27 13.66
CA VAL A 98 14.51 -20.57 12.73
C VAL A 98 14.87 -22.03 12.88
N PRO A 99 14.89 -22.83 11.80
CA PRO A 99 15.24 -24.25 11.86
C PRO A 99 16.63 -24.49 12.48
N PRO A 100 16.83 -25.61 13.18
CA PRO A 100 18.14 -25.96 13.73
C PRO A 100 19.24 -25.91 12.67
N GLY A 101 20.39 -25.33 13.02
CA GLY A 101 21.53 -25.16 12.11
C GLY A 101 21.48 -23.96 11.17
N GLN A 102 20.38 -23.19 11.14
CA GLN A 102 20.30 -21.94 10.40
C GLN A 102 20.48 -20.73 11.34
N LYS A 103 21.12 -19.65 10.86
CA LYS A 103 21.25 -18.39 11.61
C LYS A 103 20.04 -17.46 11.38
N ARG A 104 19.32 -17.62 10.28
CA ARG A 104 18.14 -16.83 9.89
C ARG A 104 17.30 -17.59 8.87
N LEU A 105 16.04 -17.24 8.73
CA LEU A 105 15.20 -17.73 7.65
C LEU A 105 15.70 -17.21 6.29
N SER A 106 15.58 -18.03 5.27
CA SER A 106 15.74 -17.58 3.88
C SER A 106 14.56 -16.70 3.44
N PRO A 107 14.72 -15.86 2.41
CA PRO A 107 13.62 -15.08 1.87
C PRO A 107 12.39 -15.92 1.47
N SER A 108 12.60 -17.13 0.91
CA SER A 108 11.49 -18.02 0.56
C SER A 108 10.75 -18.52 1.80
N GLN A 109 11.49 -19.02 2.81
CA GLN A 109 10.88 -19.50 4.06
C GLN A 109 10.08 -18.39 4.78
N LEU A 110 10.62 -17.16 4.78
CA LEU A 110 9.91 -16.01 5.35
C LEU A 110 8.65 -15.67 4.54
N SER A 111 8.73 -15.76 3.20
CA SER A 111 7.59 -15.54 2.32
C SER A 111 6.50 -16.59 2.48
N ASP A 112 6.86 -17.85 2.67
CA ASP A 112 5.90 -18.94 2.89
C ASP A 112 5.15 -18.74 4.22
N LYS A 113 5.87 -18.37 5.30
CA LYS A 113 5.26 -18.05 6.59
C LYS A 113 4.33 -16.83 6.50
N PHE A 114 4.75 -15.80 5.75
CA PHE A 114 3.92 -14.62 5.54
C PHE A 114 2.66 -14.96 4.71
N ALA A 115 2.78 -15.79 3.68
CA ALA A 115 1.64 -16.27 2.91
C ALA A 115 0.64 -17.02 3.81
N GLN A 116 1.14 -17.88 4.71
CA GLN A 116 0.29 -18.59 5.68
C GLN A 116 -0.41 -17.60 6.63
N SER A 117 0.29 -16.59 7.14
CA SER A 117 -0.33 -15.56 7.99
C SER A 117 -1.45 -14.80 7.29
N LEU A 118 -1.33 -14.53 5.98
CA LEU A 118 -2.39 -13.92 5.20
C LEU A 118 -3.58 -14.85 5.00
N GLU A 119 -3.33 -16.15 4.77
CA GLU A 119 -4.39 -17.16 4.68
C GLU A 119 -5.14 -17.31 6.00
N ASP A 120 -4.43 -17.37 7.13
CA ASP A 120 -5.02 -17.47 8.46
C ASP A 120 -5.84 -16.22 8.81
N PHE A 121 -5.45 -15.05 8.31
CA PHE A 121 -6.13 -13.79 8.59
C PHE A 121 -7.36 -13.56 7.70
N TYR A 122 -7.25 -13.82 6.39
CA TYR A 122 -8.29 -13.53 5.41
C TYR A 122 -9.03 -14.76 4.90
N GLY A 123 -8.56 -15.97 5.21
CA GLY A 123 -9.19 -17.22 4.74
C GLY A 123 -10.68 -17.28 5.07
N GLY A 124 -11.50 -17.53 4.05
CA GLY A 124 -12.96 -17.52 4.16
C GLY A 124 -13.62 -16.13 4.26
N ARG A 125 -12.83 -15.04 4.33
CA ARG A 125 -13.31 -13.66 4.52
C ARG A 125 -12.98 -12.71 3.35
N ILE A 126 -12.31 -13.21 2.30
CA ILE A 126 -11.92 -12.41 1.13
C ILE A 126 -13.16 -11.78 0.48
N GLY A 127 -14.30 -12.48 0.48
CA GLY A 127 -15.57 -11.98 -0.02
C GLY A 127 -16.04 -10.68 0.66
N GLU A 128 -15.75 -10.50 1.97
CA GLU A 128 -16.07 -9.25 2.69
C GLU A 128 -15.32 -8.06 2.08
N VAL A 129 -14.04 -8.28 1.72
CA VAL A 129 -13.18 -7.24 1.13
C VAL A 129 -13.60 -6.92 -0.29
N LEU A 130 -13.82 -7.94 -1.13
CA LEU A 130 -14.12 -7.77 -2.55
C LEU A 130 -15.51 -7.17 -2.78
N ASN A 131 -16.48 -7.50 -1.92
CA ASN A 131 -17.86 -7.08 -2.04
C ASN A 131 -18.26 -6.01 -1.02
N HIS A 132 -17.29 -5.32 -0.42
CA HIS A 132 -17.60 -4.27 0.56
C HIS A 132 -18.50 -3.21 -0.05
N PRO A 133 -19.65 -2.84 0.59
CA PRO A 133 -20.66 -1.99 -0.03
C PRO A 133 -20.15 -0.59 -0.38
N ARG A 134 -19.20 -0.06 0.39
CA ARG A 134 -18.71 1.32 0.25
C ARG A 134 -17.23 1.43 -0.14
N TYR A 135 -16.38 0.50 0.28
CA TYR A 135 -14.95 0.61 0.04
C TYR A 135 -14.56 -0.01 -1.30
N ARG A 136 -13.68 0.68 -2.02
CA ARG A 136 -13.05 0.21 -3.25
C ARG A 136 -11.55 0.12 -3.01
N LEU A 137 -11.08 -1.08 -2.77
CA LEU A 137 -9.68 -1.35 -2.45
C LEU A 137 -8.83 -1.35 -3.73
N HIS A 138 -7.66 -0.70 -3.65
CA HIS A 138 -6.63 -0.68 -4.67
C HIS A 138 -5.29 -1.04 -4.03
N VAL A 139 -4.77 -2.23 -4.34
CA VAL A 139 -3.49 -2.71 -3.85
C VAL A 139 -2.41 -2.45 -4.87
N VAL A 140 -1.43 -1.63 -4.50
CA VAL A 140 -0.30 -1.28 -5.37
C VAL A 140 0.83 -2.31 -5.21
N THR A 141 1.35 -2.79 -6.33
CA THR A 141 2.52 -3.66 -6.43
C THR A 141 3.47 -3.12 -7.49
N SER A 142 4.75 -3.49 -7.41
CA SER A 142 5.77 -3.16 -8.41
C SER A 142 6.14 -4.41 -9.21
N ARG A 143 5.75 -4.47 -10.50
CA ARG A 143 6.13 -5.59 -11.37
C ARG A 143 7.48 -5.34 -12.01
N GLY A 144 8.40 -6.30 -11.87
CA GLY A 144 9.70 -6.26 -12.53
C GLY A 144 9.61 -6.38 -14.05
N ARG A 145 10.46 -5.62 -14.74
CA ARG A 145 10.64 -5.65 -16.19
C ARG A 145 12.05 -6.14 -16.53
N HIS A 146 12.22 -6.68 -17.73
CA HIS A 146 13.50 -7.14 -18.24
C HIS A 146 14.24 -8.03 -17.22
N ILE A 147 15.39 -7.59 -16.73
CA ILE A 147 16.21 -8.34 -15.75
C ILE A 147 15.49 -8.57 -14.42
N LEU A 148 14.65 -7.63 -13.98
CA LEU A 148 13.82 -7.75 -12.77
C LEU A 148 12.52 -8.53 -12.99
N GLY A 149 12.21 -8.96 -14.21
CA GLY A 149 11.02 -9.76 -14.51
C GLY A 149 11.02 -11.15 -13.89
N ARG A 150 12.16 -11.61 -13.37
CA ARG A 150 12.31 -12.84 -12.57
C ARG A 150 13.33 -12.61 -11.48
N GLU A 151 13.07 -13.20 -10.32
CA GLU A 151 14.03 -13.23 -9.22
C GLU A 151 15.24 -14.12 -9.54
N GLY A 152 16.40 -13.79 -8.97
CA GLY A 152 17.61 -14.59 -9.08
C GLY A 152 18.78 -13.99 -8.31
N ARG A 153 19.73 -14.85 -7.90
CA ARG A 153 20.86 -14.47 -7.03
C ARG A 153 21.70 -13.31 -7.56
N ALA A 154 21.95 -13.25 -8.87
CA ALA A 154 22.69 -12.16 -9.52
C ALA A 154 21.73 -11.12 -10.15
N ARG A 155 20.64 -11.58 -10.76
CA ARG A 155 19.69 -10.72 -11.50
C ARG A 155 19.04 -9.67 -10.59
N THR A 156 18.60 -10.07 -9.41
CA THR A 156 17.91 -9.18 -8.49
C THR A 156 18.83 -8.07 -7.99
N PRO A 157 20.04 -8.35 -7.44
CA PRO A 157 20.96 -7.28 -7.03
C PRO A 157 21.39 -6.37 -8.17
N VAL A 158 21.76 -6.92 -9.34
CA VAL A 158 22.19 -6.13 -10.50
C VAL A 158 21.04 -5.27 -11.01
N GLY A 159 19.83 -5.83 -11.11
CA GLY A 159 18.65 -5.09 -11.55
C GLY A 159 18.29 -3.93 -10.61
N TYR A 160 18.31 -4.17 -9.29
CA TYR A 160 18.04 -3.09 -8.33
C TYR A 160 19.15 -2.05 -8.23
N LEU A 161 20.41 -2.43 -8.42
CA LEU A 161 21.52 -1.48 -8.52
C LEU A 161 21.35 -0.57 -9.75
N GLY A 162 21.04 -1.14 -10.91
CA GLY A 162 20.75 -0.38 -12.13
C GLY A 162 19.53 0.53 -11.98
N ALA A 163 18.45 0.00 -11.36
CA ALA A 163 17.24 0.78 -11.05
C ALA A 163 17.57 1.96 -10.11
N PHE A 164 18.36 1.75 -9.07
CA PHE A 164 18.81 2.80 -8.16
C PHE A 164 19.66 3.85 -8.86
N ALA A 165 20.69 3.42 -9.61
CA ALA A 165 21.58 4.34 -10.32
C ALA A 165 20.83 5.24 -11.30
N THR A 166 19.97 4.66 -12.15
CA THR A 166 19.18 5.42 -13.11
C THR A 166 18.10 6.27 -12.42
N ASN A 167 17.46 5.76 -11.36
CA ASN A 167 16.51 6.52 -10.55
C ASN A 167 17.20 7.74 -9.91
N SER A 168 18.43 7.61 -9.43
CA SER A 168 19.16 8.72 -8.79
C SER A 168 19.36 9.91 -9.75
N LEU A 169 19.50 9.63 -11.04
CA LEU A 169 19.59 10.68 -12.08
C LEU A 169 18.19 11.22 -12.40
N HIS A 170 17.25 10.35 -12.71
CA HIS A 170 15.90 10.77 -13.12
C HIS A 170 14.85 9.73 -12.72
N ARG A 171 13.84 10.14 -11.89
CA ARG A 171 12.85 9.21 -11.34
C ARG A 171 12.05 8.45 -12.43
N LYS A 172 11.71 9.07 -13.55
CA LYS A 172 10.96 8.41 -14.63
C LYS A 172 11.72 7.22 -15.24
N SER A 173 13.06 7.18 -15.13
CA SER A 173 13.86 6.05 -15.62
C SER A 173 13.59 4.75 -14.88
N LEU A 174 13.05 4.82 -13.64
CA LEU A 174 12.59 3.66 -12.90
C LEU A 174 11.54 2.85 -13.70
N GLY A 175 10.77 3.51 -14.57
CA GLY A 175 9.83 2.88 -15.50
C GLY A 175 10.45 1.91 -16.52
N ALA A 176 11.77 1.96 -16.75
CA ALA A 176 12.48 0.95 -17.54
C ALA A 176 12.63 -0.38 -16.79
N TRP A 177 12.71 -0.34 -15.47
CA TRP A 177 12.98 -1.49 -14.58
C TRP A 177 11.73 -2.09 -13.94
N LEU A 178 10.76 -1.25 -13.66
CA LEU A 178 9.54 -1.59 -12.94
C LEU A 178 8.32 -0.95 -13.60
N GLU A 179 7.16 -1.54 -13.41
CA GLU A 179 5.87 -0.90 -13.69
C GLU A 179 4.96 -1.00 -12.46
N ARG A 180 4.14 0.00 -12.24
CA ARG A 180 3.10 -0.01 -11.21
C ARG A 180 1.97 -0.94 -11.66
N CYS A 181 1.68 -1.98 -10.88
CA CYS A 181 0.50 -2.80 -11.07
C CYS A 181 -0.46 -2.57 -9.90
N VAL A 182 -1.67 -2.14 -10.19
CA VAL A 182 -2.70 -1.87 -9.19
C VAL A 182 -3.80 -2.91 -9.32
N PHE A 183 -4.00 -3.68 -8.28
CA PHE A 183 -5.09 -4.65 -8.20
C PHE A 183 -6.26 -4.01 -7.46
N SER A 184 -7.39 -3.93 -8.12
CA SER A 184 -8.55 -3.15 -7.64
C SER A 184 -9.77 -4.03 -7.44
N THR A 185 -10.62 -3.66 -6.48
CA THR A 185 -11.99 -4.20 -6.38
C THR A 185 -12.63 -4.22 -7.78
N PRO A 186 -13.29 -5.32 -8.19
CA PRO A 186 -13.90 -5.44 -9.52
C PRO A 186 -14.75 -4.23 -9.88
N GLY A 187 -14.57 -3.69 -11.09
CA GLY A 187 -15.31 -2.53 -11.58
C GLY A 187 -14.89 -1.17 -11.02
N ALA A 188 -13.99 -1.11 -10.06
CA ALA A 188 -13.52 0.17 -9.50
C ALA A 188 -12.52 0.86 -10.44
N ALA A 189 -12.77 2.12 -10.78
CA ALA A 189 -11.80 2.98 -11.45
C ALA A 189 -10.69 3.43 -10.50
N LEU A 190 -9.50 3.73 -11.03
CA LEU A 190 -8.42 4.31 -10.22
C LEU A 190 -8.78 5.74 -9.81
N PRO A 191 -8.62 6.11 -8.52
CA PRO A 191 -8.90 7.46 -8.04
C PRO A 191 -7.74 8.45 -8.26
N PHE A 192 -6.80 8.13 -9.13
CA PHE A 192 -5.62 8.95 -9.41
C PHE A 192 -5.17 8.85 -10.87
N GLY A 193 -4.50 9.89 -11.34
CA GLY A 193 -3.90 9.95 -12.67
C GLY A 193 -2.71 9.01 -12.83
N THR A 194 -2.52 8.42 -14.02
CA THR A 194 -1.47 7.42 -14.30
C THR A 194 -0.42 7.92 -15.29
N ARG A 195 -0.36 9.24 -15.56
CA ARG A 195 0.58 9.86 -16.52
C ARG A 195 2.01 9.96 -16.01
N ASP A 196 2.18 9.82 -14.69
CA ASP A 196 3.46 9.95 -13.99
C ASP A 196 4.34 8.72 -14.18
N PHE A 197 3.72 7.53 -14.24
CA PHE A 197 4.41 6.25 -14.26
C PHE A 197 3.63 5.21 -15.06
N ARG A 198 4.35 4.27 -15.70
CA ARG A 198 3.70 3.15 -16.39
C ARG A 198 2.85 2.34 -15.42
N THR A 199 1.55 2.42 -15.58
CA THR A 199 0.58 1.79 -14.68
C THR A 199 -0.30 0.79 -15.43
N ARG A 200 -0.57 -0.35 -14.81
CA ARG A 200 -1.57 -1.33 -15.23
C ARG A 200 -2.55 -1.59 -14.10
N GLN A 201 -3.82 -1.67 -14.43
CA GLN A 201 -4.87 -2.05 -13.50
C GLN A 201 -5.35 -3.48 -13.79
N HIS A 202 -5.56 -4.25 -12.72
CA HIS A 202 -6.08 -5.61 -12.77
C HIS A 202 -7.17 -5.76 -11.71
N ALA A 203 -8.11 -6.68 -11.93
CA ALA A 203 -9.14 -6.98 -10.95
C ALA A 203 -8.59 -7.84 -9.80
N LEU A 204 -8.95 -7.49 -8.57
CA LEU A 204 -8.86 -8.40 -7.42
C LEU A 204 -9.90 -9.52 -7.57
N SER A 205 -9.55 -10.70 -7.09
CA SER A 205 -10.40 -11.87 -7.05
C SER A 205 -10.02 -12.75 -5.86
N GLU A 206 -10.87 -13.68 -5.47
CA GLU A 206 -10.53 -14.66 -4.43
C GLU A 206 -9.24 -15.44 -4.77
N ALA A 207 -9.06 -15.78 -6.05
CA ALA A 207 -7.90 -16.53 -6.52
C ALA A 207 -6.57 -15.76 -6.45
N ASN A 208 -6.59 -14.43 -6.40
CA ASN A 208 -5.35 -13.65 -6.43
C ASN A 208 -5.13 -12.77 -5.19
N PHE A 209 -6.13 -12.55 -4.34
CA PHE A 209 -6.09 -11.59 -3.25
C PHE A 209 -4.89 -11.76 -2.31
N ASN A 210 -4.71 -12.94 -1.72
CA ASN A 210 -3.58 -13.20 -0.80
C ASN A 210 -2.23 -13.06 -1.49
N ARG A 211 -2.10 -13.52 -2.74
CA ARG A 211 -0.88 -13.34 -3.53
C ARG A 211 -0.58 -11.88 -3.86
N VAL A 212 -1.60 -11.07 -4.10
CA VAL A 212 -1.48 -9.64 -4.35
C VAL A 212 -1.03 -8.91 -3.08
N LEU A 213 -1.62 -9.20 -1.92
CA LEU A 213 -1.17 -8.63 -0.65
C LEU A 213 0.26 -9.05 -0.32
N GLN A 214 0.59 -10.34 -0.50
CA GLN A 214 1.95 -10.82 -0.32
C GLN A 214 2.93 -10.08 -1.24
N ALA A 215 2.60 -9.92 -2.52
CA ALA A 215 3.43 -9.19 -3.48
C ALA A 215 3.63 -7.73 -3.05
N SER A 216 2.55 -7.06 -2.62
CA SER A 216 2.59 -5.67 -2.15
C SER A 216 3.52 -5.49 -0.94
N CYS A 217 3.76 -6.54 -0.16
CA CYS A 217 4.65 -6.55 1.00
C CYS A 217 6.02 -7.21 0.73
N SER A 218 6.27 -7.73 -0.48
CA SER A 218 7.51 -8.45 -0.82
C SER A 218 8.69 -7.51 -1.04
N ILE A 219 9.32 -7.11 0.08
CA ILE A 219 10.51 -6.25 0.08
C ILE A 219 11.69 -7.03 -0.51
N PRO A 220 12.36 -6.52 -1.56
CA PRO A 220 13.52 -7.17 -2.16
C PRO A 220 14.60 -7.53 -1.13
N PHE A 221 15.21 -8.69 -1.30
CA PHE A 221 16.26 -9.26 -0.43
C PHE A 221 15.79 -9.74 0.94
N LEU A 222 14.62 -9.28 1.43
CA LEU A 222 14.03 -9.75 2.67
C LEU A 222 13.01 -10.86 2.41
N LEU A 223 12.15 -10.66 1.43
CA LEU A 223 11.12 -11.60 0.99
C LEU A 223 11.36 -11.98 -0.49
N ALA A 224 10.89 -13.15 -0.87
CA ALA A 224 10.90 -13.57 -2.27
C ALA A 224 9.84 -12.80 -3.08
N ALA A 225 10.10 -12.63 -4.37
CA ALA A 225 9.09 -12.11 -5.29
C ALA A 225 7.90 -13.06 -5.40
N VAL A 226 6.71 -12.51 -5.57
CA VAL A 226 5.54 -13.30 -5.97
C VAL A 226 5.50 -13.36 -7.49
N HIS A 227 5.59 -14.57 -8.06
CA HIS A 227 5.59 -14.77 -9.50
C HIS A 227 4.21 -15.09 -10.03
N ASP A 228 3.90 -14.61 -11.23
CA ASP A 228 2.76 -15.05 -12.03
C ASP A 228 1.41 -15.01 -11.30
N ILE A 229 1.02 -13.81 -10.84
CA ILE A 229 -0.26 -13.59 -10.16
C ILE A 229 -1.42 -13.83 -11.13
N PRO A 230 -2.44 -14.67 -10.77
CA PRO A 230 -3.61 -14.91 -11.60
C PRO A 230 -4.31 -13.62 -12.03
N GLY A 231 -4.69 -13.53 -13.32
CA GLY A 231 -5.38 -12.37 -13.88
C GLY A 231 -4.46 -11.19 -14.22
N ALA A 232 -3.13 -11.35 -14.08
CA ALA A 232 -2.16 -10.30 -14.38
C ALA A 232 -1.00 -10.84 -15.24
N PRO A 233 -0.20 -9.98 -15.90
CA PRO A 233 0.93 -10.40 -16.73
C PRO A 233 1.96 -11.22 -15.93
N ARG A 234 2.53 -12.22 -16.57
CA ARG A 234 3.60 -13.04 -15.96
C ARG A 234 4.80 -12.19 -15.57
N GLY A 235 5.49 -12.60 -14.50
CA GLY A 235 6.71 -11.99 -14.01
C GLY A 235 6.79 -11.94 -12.50
N ALA A 236 7.84 -11.30 -11.99
CA ALA A 236 8.08 -11.08 -10.57
C ALA A 236 7.38 -9.81 -10.10
N TYR A 237 6.59 -9.93 -9.04
CA TYR A 237 5.90 -8.84 -8.37
C TYR A 237 6.54 -8.60 -7.00
N TRP A 238 6.76 -7.35 -6.70
CA TRP A 238 7.48 -6.85 -5.54
C TRP A 238 6.65 -5.80 -4.79
N ASP A 239 7.16 -5.39 -3.62
CA ASP A 239 6.56 -4.38 -2.75
C ASP A 239 6.13 -3.12 -3.54
N GLY A 240 4.89 -2.70 -3.33
CA GLY A 240 4.32 -1.52 -3.97
C GLY A 240 5.04 -0.22 -3.61
N GLY A 241 5.64 -0.18 -2.42
CA GLY A 241 6.42 0.97 -1.96
C GLY A 241 7.71 1.21 -2.75
N ILE A 242 8.15 0.27 -3.61
CA ILE A 242 9.33 0.52 -4.46
C ILE A 242 9.02 1.63 -5.45
N THR A 243 7.87 1.57 -6.10
CA THR A 243 7.40 2.62 -7.01
C THR A 243 6.71 3.76 -6.26
N ASP A 244 5.93 3.47 -5.22
CA ASP A 244 5.04 4.44 -4.57
C ASP A 244 5.06 4.29 -3.04
N TYR A 245 6.18 4.70 -2.41
CA TYR A 245 6.39 4.46 -0.99
C TYR A 245 5.37 5.14 -0.09
N HIS A 246 5.11 6.43 -0.33
CA HIS A 246 4.09 7.17 0.39
C HIS A 246 2.88 7.53 -0.49
N LEU A 247 2.66 6.81 -1.60
CA LEU A 247 1.48 6.99 -2.44
C LEU A 247 1.13 8.46 -2.73
N HIS A 248 2.18 9.26 -3.02
CA HIS A 248 2.02 10.66 -3.40
C HIS A 248 1.62 10.73 -4.88
N LEU A 249 0.36 10.42 -5.13
CA LEU A 249 -0.24 10.30 -6.45
C LEU A 249 -1.10 11.54 -6.76
N ASP A 250 -1.38 11.75 -8.03
CA ASP A 250 -2.30 12.79 -8.49
C ASP A 250 -3.75 12.31 -8.30
N TYR A 251 -4.24 12.43 -7.07
CA TYR A 251 -5.61 12.05 -6.73
C TYR A 251 -6.60 13.04 -7.34
N GLN A 252 -7.56 12.53 -8.07
CA GLN A 252 -8.61 13.30 -8.73
C GLN A 252 -9.97 12.87 -8.18
N PRO A 253 -10.42 13.44 -7.05
CA PRO A 253 -11.77 13.20 -6.58
C PRO A 253 -12.78 13.69 -7.63
N THR A 254 -13.85 12.93 -7.82
CA THR A 254 -14.88 13.20 -8.84
C THR A 254 -15.73 14.43 -8.54
N ASP A 255 -15.60 14.98 -7.35
CA ASP A 255 -16.33 16.14 -6.81
C ASP A 255 -15.43 16.88 -5.81
N ASP A 256 -16.01 17.81 -5.02
CA ASP A 256 -15.31 18.55 -3.95
C ASP A 256 -14.86 17.65 -2.77
N GLY A 257 -14.62 16.38 -3.04
CA GLY A 257 -14.24 15.39 -2.04
C GLY A 257 -12.83 15.56 -1.50
N ILE A 258 -12.61 15.07 -0.29
CA ILE A 258 -11.35 15.15 0.43
C ILE A 258 -10.58 13.84 0.29
N VAL A 259 -9.27 13.95 0.06
CA VAL A 259 -8.32 12.85 0.27
C VAL A 259 -7.85 12.90 1.72
N LEU A 260 -8.29 11.96 2.54
CA LEU A 260 -7.88 11.83 3.93
C LEU A 260 -6.68 10.90 4.02
N TYR A 261 -5.53 11.43 4.43
CA TYR A 261 -4.29 10.67 4.45
C TYR A 261 -3.71 10.49 5.87
N PRO A 262 -4.14 9.45 6.62
CA PRO A 262 -3.48 9.09 7.88
C PRO A 262 -2.02 8.70 7.61
N HIS A 263 -1.08 9.46 8.20
CA HIS A 263 0.34 9.30 7.92
C HIS A 263 1.19 9.31 9.19
N PHE A 264 2.26 8.53 9.22
CA PHE A 264 3.11 8.34 10.39
C PHE A 264 4.36 9.24 10.41
N GLN A 265 4.56 10.09 9.41
CA GLN A 265 5.68 11.05 9.36
C GLN A 265 5.35 12.27 8.48
N GLN A 266 6.07 13.38 8.68
CA GLN A 266 5.87 14.62 7.90
C GLN A 266 6.49 14.59 6.50
N ALA A 267 7.59 13.86 6.33
CA ALA A 267 8.29 13.81 5.05
C ALA A 267 7.65 12.79 4.12
N VAL A 268 7.32 13.19 2.91
CA VAL A 268 6.86 12.32 1.84
C VAL A 268 8.05 11.82 1.04
N VAL A 269 8.20 10.50 0.99
CA VAL A 269 9.22 9.80 0.21
C VAL A 269 8.56 9.20 -1.02
N PRO A 270 8.97 9.54 -2.25
CA PRO A 270 8.30 9.09 -3.44
C PRO A 270 8.33 7.57 -3.66
N GLY A 271 9.50 6.95 -3.54
CA GLY A 271 9.70 5.51 -3.69
C GLY A 271 10.73 4.96 -2.71
N TRP A 272 10.75 3.65 -2.52
CA TRP A 272 11.69 2.99 -1.61
C TRP A 272 13.16 3.30 -1.95
N LEU A 273 13.49 3.35 -3.24
CA LEU A 273 14.83 3.71 -3.72
C LEU A 273 15.18 5.19 -3.50
N ASP A 274 14.20 6.03 -3.18
CA ASP A 274 14.41 7.45 -2.89
C ASP A 274 14.67 7.74 -1.40
N LYS A 275 14.66 6.73 -0.53
CA LYS A 275 14.86 6.93 0.92
C LYS A 275 16.19 7.62 1.26
N GLY A 276 17.26 7.30 0.54
CA GLY A 276 18.58 7.93 0.66
C GLY A 276 18.69 9.28 -0.05
N LEU A 277 17.76 9.62 -0.93
CA LEU A 277 17.79 10.81 -1.78
C LEU A 277 16.99 11.95 -1.15
N ARG A 278 17.52 12.53 -0.06
CA ARG A 278 16.79 13.52 0.77
C ARG A 278 16.25 14.72 0.00
N TRP A 279 16.92 15.13 -1.08
CA TRP A 279 16.46 16.23 -1.94
C TRP A 279 15.16 15.95 -2.71
N ARG A 280 14.70 14.71 -2.75
CA ARG A 280 13.42 14.29 -3.35
C ARG A 280 12.28 14.23 -2.36
N HIS A 281 12.58 14.33 -1.06
CA HIS A 281 11.55 14.29 -0.04
C HIS A 281 10.80 15.61 -0.03
N LYS A 282 9.48 15.53 0.10
CA LYS A 282 8.59 16.70 0.23
C LYS A 282 8.00 16.74 1.62
N ALA A 283 7.73 17.91 2.14
CA ALA A 283 6.96 18.07 3.36
C ALA A 283 5.46 17.91 3.04
N LEU A 284 4.68 17.32 3.95
CA LEU A 284 3.23 17.17 3.78
C LEU A 284 2.52 18.52 3.54
N SER A 285 3.02 19.61 4.13
CA SER A 285 2.49 20.96 3.91
C SER A 285 2.62 21.49 2.47
N LEU A 286 3.45 20.84 1.64
CA LEU A 286 3.62 21.18 0.22
C LEU A 286 2.82 20.26 -0.72
N ILE A 287 2.05 19.34 -0.16
CA ILE A 287 1.21 18.44 -0.93
C ILE A 287 -0.13 19.12 -1.12
N HIS A 288 -0.36 19.66 -2.29
CA HIS A 288 -1.69 20.10 -2.70
C HIS A 288 -2.50 18.82 -3.02
N ILE A 289 -3.39 18.48 -2.15
CA ILE A 289 -4.41 17.46 -2.38
C ILE A 289 -5.73 18.19 -2.54
#